data_0cd36bb3037fe36a5d5f7a9dd9cf3614
#
_entry.id   0cd36bb3037fe36a5d5f7a9dd9cf3614
#
_cell.length_a   1.000
_cell.length_b   1.000
_cell.length_c   1.000
_cell.angle_alpha   90.00
_cell.angle_beta   90.00
_cell.angle_gamma   90.00
#
_symmetry.space_group_name_H-M   'P 1'
#
loop_
_entity.id
_entity.type
_entity.pdbx_description
1 polymer ?
#
loop_
_entity_poly.entity_id
_entity_poly.type
_entity_poly.pdbx_seq_one_letter_code
_entity_poly.pdbx_strand_id
1 'polypeptide(L)'
;LLEKWAKFDCQGHYSCEIGVRQGLGSKIIMDNVTNNYMHVGIDPYGDLSYQHYDEKFTKNWPQRWRGEFKTDYTDEMRDTLLKDFYEYRNNGKFVLANMKDTDFMMHPEWSQKTYAFVHFDGPHMSKDVLTEAVWFANRAAPHARFVFDDTDKCEMSVIAYALELFGFTTHGMGEKKCLLARNLK
;
A
#
# COMPACT_ATOMS: atom_id res chain seq x y z
N LEU A 1 -13.26 7.25 -1.49
CA LEU A 1 -13.30 6.16 -0.46
C LEU A 1 -12.06 6.20 0.42
N LEU A 2 -10.84 6.29 -0.16
CA LEU A 2 -9.60 6.33 0.62
C LEU A 2 -9.63 7.45 1.68
N GLU A 3 -10.01 8.67 1.31
CA GLU A 3 -10.15 9.80 2.25
C GLU A 3 -11.08 9.48 3.42
N LYS A 4 -12.24 8.86 3.13
CA LYS A 4 -13.19 8.44 4.18
C LYS A 4 -12.57 7.45 5.16
N TRP A 5 -11.83 6.47 4.64
CA TRP A 5 -11.25 5.41 5.44
C TRP A 5 -9.96 5.81 6.15
N ALA A 6 -9.25 6.82 5.60
CA ALA A 6 -8.06 7.41 6.22
C ALA A 6 -8.39 8.36 7.39
N LYS A 7 -9.65 8.73 7.62
CA LYS A 7 -10.09 9.40 8.87
C LYS A 7 -9.97 8.42 10.04
N PHE A 8 -8.75 8.29 10.56
CA PHE A 8 -8.38 7.22 11.46
C PHE A 8 -7.25 7.65 12.41
N ASP A 9 -7.35 7.22 13.66
CA ASP A 9 -6.31 7.45 14.68
C ASP A 9 -5.30 6.29 14.67
N CYS A 10 -4.07 6.57 14.28
CA CYS A 10 -2.98 5.59 14.24
C CYS A 10 -2.36 5.29 15.61
N GLN A 11 -2.74 6.02 16.67
CA GLN A 11 -2.28 5.80 18.06
C GLN A 11 -0.76 5.68 18.20
N GLY A 12 0.01 6.50 17.49
CA GLY A 12 1.46 6.52 17.51
C GLY A 12 2.15 5.46 16.62
N HIS A 13 1.38 4.69 15.85
CA HIS A 13 1.93 3.72 14.90
C HIS A 13 2.12 4.31 13.50
N TYR A 14 2.81 3.56 12.63
CA TYR A 14 3.09 3.97 11.25
C TYR A 14 1.84 3.86 10.37
N SER A 15 1.73 4.76 9.39
CA SER A 15 0.92 4.55 8.19
C SER A 15 1.83 4.24 7.00
N CYS A 16 1.32 3.51 6.00
CA CYS A 16 2.11 3.07 4.85
C CYS A 16 1.28 3.06 3.58
N GLU A 17 1.93 3.32 2.44
CA GLU A 17 1.39 3.10 1.10
C GLU A 17 2.40 2.34 0.24
N ILE A 18 1.95 1.27 -0.44
CA ILE A 18 2.70 0.57 -1.47
C ILE A 18 2.20 1.08 -2.82
N GLY A 19 3.10 1.56 -3.68
CA GLY A 19 2.74 2.19 -4.94
C GLY A 19 2.40 3.67 -4.77
N VAL A 20 3.39 4.50 -4.54
CA VAL A 20 3.22 5.95 -4.27
C VAL A 20 2.98 6.73 -5.54
N ARG A 21 3.66 6.39 -6.63
CA ARG A 21 3.58 7.08 -7.93
C ARG A 21 3.76 8.59 -7.80
N GLN A 22 2.71 9.39 -8.03
CA GLN A 22 2.71 10.85 -7.90
C GLN A 22 2.32 11.34 -6.50
N GLY A 23 2.08 10.44 -5.53
CA GLY A 23 1.85 10.75 -4.14
C GLY A 23 0.43 11.14 -3.76
N LEU A 24 -0.55 11.00 -4.65
CA LEU A 24 -1.93 11.39 -4.33
C LEU A 24 -2.50 10.57 -3.16
N GLY A 25 -2.29 9.25 -3.16
CA GLY A 25 -2.73 8.37 -2.08
C GLY A 25 -2.03 8.71 -0.76
N SER A 26 -0.70 8.82 -0.78
CA SER A 26 0.09 9.24 0.39
C SER A 26 -0.36 10.57 0.94
N LYS A 27 -0.63 11.57 0.08
CA LYS A 27 -1.13 12.88 0.51
C LYS A 27 -2.49 12.77 1.20
N ILE A 28 -3.43 12.03 0.61
CA ILE A 28 -4.75 11.80 1.20
C ILE A 28 -4.61 11.12 2.57
N ILE A 29 -3.72 10.14 2.69
CA ILE A 29 -3.49 9.45 3.96
C ILE A 29 -2.93 10.42 4.99
N MET A 30 -1.86 11.14 4.69
CA MET A 30 -1.20 12.07 5.61
C MET A 30 -2.10 13.23 6.06
N ASP A 31 -3.01 13.68 5.19
CA ASP A 31 -3.94 14.77 5.51
C ASP A 31 -5.11 14.30 6.39
N ASN A 32 -5.38 13.01 6.49
CA ASN A 32 -6.58 12.48 7.16
C ASN A 32 -6.29 11.58 8.36
N VAL A 33 -5.17 10.84 8.38
CA VAL A 33 -4.79 10.07 9.57
C VAL A 33 -4.35 11.00 10.69
N THR A 34 -4.65 10.63 11.92
CA THR A 34 -4.22 11.36 13.11
C THR A 34 -3.30 10.50 13.97
N ASN A 35 -2.46 11.14 14.78
CA ASN A 35 -1.55 10.47 15.72
C ASN A 35 -0.71 9.34 15.08
N ASN A 36 -0.38 9.44 13.78
CA ASN A 36 0.59 8.54 13.19
C ASN A 36 2.01 8.99 13.56
N TYR A 37 2.89 8.01 13.77
CA TYR A 37 4.30 8.30 14.01
C TYR A 37 4.93 8.91 12.75
N MET A 38 4.74 8.24 11.60
CA MET A 38 5.25 8.63 10.29
C MET A 38 4.48 7.90 9.21
N HIS A 39 4.36 8.50 8.03
CA HIS A 39 3.90 7.83 6.82
C HIS A 39 5.08 7.34 5.99
N VAL A 40 5.04 6.07 5.58
CA VAL A 40 6.07 5.44 4.75
C VAL A 40 5.47 5.17 3.37
N GLY A 41 6.01 5.81 2.34
CA GLY A 41 5.70 5.48 0.95
C GLY A 41 6.73 4.49 0.41
N ILE A 42 6.27 3.41 -0.25
CA ILE A 42 7.13 2.40 -0.87
C ILE A 42 6.91 2.48 -2.37
N ASP A 43 7.94 2.81 -3.13
CA ASP A 43 7.90 2.82 -4.59
C ASP A 43 9.31 2.73 -5.17
N PRO A 44 9.59 1.74 -6.03
CA PRO A 44 10.90 1.56 -6.64
C PRO A 44 11.01 2.36 -7.95
N TYR A 45 10.92 3.69 -7.91
CA TYR A 45 11.08 4.53 -9.09
C TYR A 45 12.28 4.13 -9.94
N GLY A 46 12.26 4.52 -11.22
CA GLY A 46 13.33 4.24 -12.17
C GLY A 46 12.93 3.22 -13.23
N ASP A 47 13.92 2.67 -13.89
CA ASP A 47 13.77 1.83 -15.07
C ASP A 47 13.55 0.36 -14.68
N LEU A 48 12.30 0.03 -14.31
CA LEU A 48 11.92 -1.30 -13.85
C LEU A 48 10.99 -2.00 -14.82
N SER A 49 11.17 -3.30 -14.94
CA SER A 49 10.26 -4.19 -15.64
C SER A 49 9.69 -5.22 -14.66
N TYR A 50 8.38 -5.38 -14.64
CA TYR A 50 7.70 -6.31 -13.75
C TYR A 50 6.33 -6.72 -14.29
N GLN A 51 5.84 -7.87 -13.84
CA GLN A 51 4.47 -8.28 -14.11
C GLN A 51 3.55 -7.67 -13.05
N HIS A 52 2.60 -6.85 -13.51
CA HIS A 52 1.74 -6.07 -12.62
C HIS A 52 0.42 -6.76 -12.28
N TYR A 53 -0.10 -7.56 -13.21
CA TYR A 53 -1.41 -8.22 -13.07
C TYR A 53 -1.32 -9.71 -13.35
N ASP A 54 -2.18 -10.50 -12.71
CA ASP A 54 -2.42 -11.89 -13.09
C ASP A 54 -3.00 -11.95 -14.50
N GLU A 55 -2.52 -12.86 -15.33
CA GLU A 55 -2.97 -13.01 -16.72
C GLU A 55 -4.47 -13.24 -16.85
N LYS A 56 -5.10 -13.93 -15.90
CA LYS A 56 -6.53 -14.21 -15.89
C LYS A 56 -7.39 -12.93 -15.86
N PHE A 57 -6.94 -11.87 -15.21
CA PHE A 57 -7.64 -10.59 -15.15
C PHE A 57 -7.39 -9.72 -16.39
N THR A 58 -6.29 -9.96 -17.10
CA THR A 58 -5.89 -9.16 -18.27
C THR A 58 -6.18 -9.83 -19.61
N LYS A 59 -6.80 -11.01 -19.61
CA LYS A 59 -7.02 -11.85 -20.80
C LYS A 59 -7.61 -11.09 -22.00
N ASN A 60 -8.52 -10.15 -21.75
CA ASN A 60 -9.21 -9.37 -22.78
C ASN A 60 -8.63 -7.94 -22.94
N TRP A 61 -7.53 -7.62 -22.29
CA TRP A 61 -6.92 -6.30 -22.33
C TRP A 61 -5.96 -6.17 -23.54
N PRO A 62 -5.61 -4.94 -23.93
CA PRO A 62 -4.55 -4.71 -24.91
C PRO A 62 -3.25 -5.39 -24.48
N GLN A 63 -2.50 -5.92 -25.47
CA GLN A 63 -1.28 -6.69 -25.22
C GLN A 63 -0.26 -5.97 -24.31
N ARG A 64 -0.20 -4.63 -24.40
CA ARG A 64 0.68 -3.77 -23.56
C ARG A 64 0.45 -3.90 -22.04
N TRP A 65 -0.69 -4.45 -21.61
CA TRP A 65 -1.06 -4.66 -20.21
C TRP A 65 -0.97 -6.12 -19.77
N ARG A 66 -0.45 -7.00 -20.65
CA ARG A 66 -0.33 -8.42 -20.37
C ARG A 66 1.14 -8.77 -20.19
N GLY A 67 1.40 -9.65 -19.22
CA GLY A 67 2.75 -10.09 -18.93
C GLY A 67 3.59 -8.98 -18.26
N GLU A 68 4.88 -9.04 -18.52
CA GLU A 68 5.84 -8.09 -17.99
C GLU A 68 5.81 -6.78 -18.80
N PHE A 69 5.77 -5.67 -18.13
CA PHE A 69 5.88 -4.37 -18.76
C PHE A 69 6.82 -3.45 -17.97
N LYS A 70 7.37 -2.47 -18.67
CA LYS A 70 8.25 -1.48 -18.11
C LYS A 70 7.44 -0.39 -17.44
N THR A 71 7.79 -0.04 -16.21
CA THR A 71 7.18 1.10 -15.52
C THR A 71 7.53 2.43 -16.19
N ASP A 72 6.61 3.36 -16.16
CA ASP A 72 6.82 4.77 -16.53
C ASP A 72 7.07 5.66 -15.29
N TYR A 73 7.30 5.06 -14.12
CA TYR A 73 7.57 5.76 -12.86
C TYR A 73 9.05 6.17 -12.80
N THR A 74 9.34 7.32 -13.38
CA THR A 74 10.70 7.81 -13.60
C THR A 74 11.33 8.40 -12.33
N ASP A 75 12.66 8.53 -12.34
CA ASP A 75 13.38 9.27 -11.30
C ASP A 75 12.94 10.74 -11.21
N GLU A 76 12.57 11.36 -12.34
CA GLU A 76 12.03 12.73 -12.36
C GLU A 76 10.69 12.82 -11.63
N MET A 77 9.84 11.81 -11.76
CA MET A 77 8.59 11.72 -11.00
C MET A 77 8.84 11.61 -9.51
N ARG A 78 9.82 10.77 -9.10
CA ARG A 78 10.28 10.69 -7.71
C ARG A 78 10.75 12.03 -7.17
N ASP A 79 11.63 12.70 -7.92
CA ASP A 79 12.22 13.96 -7.51
C ASP A 79 11.16 15.07 -7.38
N THR A 80 10.16 15.07 -8.26
CA THR A 80 8.98 15.93 -8.17
C THR A 80 8.19 15.64 -6.90
N LEU A 81 7.86 14.37 -6.63
CA LEU A 81 7.19 13.96 -5.39
C LEU A 81 7.95 14.45 -4.15
N LEU A 82 9.27 14.22 -4.10
CA LEU A 82 10.10 14.60 -2.96
C LEU A 82 10.14 16.11 -2.75
N LYS A 83 10.01 16.90 -3.82
CA LYS A 83 9.88 18.35 -3.76
C LYS A 83 8.51 18.77 -3.24
N ASP A 84 7.44 18.17 -3.77
CA ASP A 84 6.07 18.49 -3.37
C ASP A 84 5.80 18.09 -1.90
N PHE A 85 6.49 17.05 -1.43
CA PHE A 85 6.38 16.56 -0.06
C PHE A 85 7.45 17.14 0.89
N TYR A 86 8.11 18.23 0.49
CA TYR A 86 9.18 18.84 1.28
C TYR A 86 8.77 19.11 2.73
N GLU A 87 7.61 19.72 2.96
CA GLU A 87 7.13 20.06 4.31
C GLU A 87 6.85 18.80 5.16
N TYR A 88 6.25 17.75 4.58
CA TYR A 88 6.01 16.49 5.30
C TYR A 88 7.32 15.80 5.69
N ARG A 89 8.32 15.83 4.80
CA ARG A 89 9.64 15.25 5.03
C ARG A 89 10.41 16.02 6.10
N ASN A 90 10.40 17.35 5.99
CA ASN A 90 11.14 18.23 6.90
C ASN A 90 10.60 18.17 8.34
N ASN A 91 9.29 17.92 8.47
CA ASN A 91 8.62 17.73 9.75
C ASN A 91 8.64 16.27 10.25
N GLY A 92 9.37 15.37 9.59
CA GLY A 92 9.45 13.95 9.95
C GLY A 92 8.15 13.18 9.79
N LYS A 93 7.21 13.67 8.96
CA LYS A 93 5.91 13.02 8.74
C LYS A 93 5.90 12.05 7.57
N PHE A 94 6.86 12.15 6.67
CA PHE A 94 6.96 11.31 5.47
C PHE A 94 8.38 10.83 5.24
N VAL A 95 8.50 9.59 4.83
CA VAL A 95 9.70 9.01 4.25
C VAL A 95 9.35 8.19 3.01
N LEU A 96 10.13 8.35 1.96
CA LEU A 96 10.06 7.50 0.77
C LEU A 96 11.09 6.37 0.91
N ALA A 97 10.61 5.15 1.00
CA ALA A 97 11.41 3.94 0.81
C ALA A 97 11.50 3.67 -0.70
N ASN A 98 12.51 4.25 -1.36
CA ASN A 98 12.74 4.07 -2.81
C ASN A 98 13.35 2.69 -3.08
N MET A 99 12.53 1.66 -2.95
CA MET A 99 12.90 0.25 -3.13
C MET A 99 11.67 -0.57 -3.48
N LYS A 100 11.88 -1.80 -3.93
CA LYS A 100 10.79 -2.76 -4.13
C LYS A 100 10.15 -3.13 -2.80
N ASP A 101 8.86 -3.46 -2.84
CA ASP A 101 8.11 -4.02 -1.72
C ASP A 101 8.80 -5.23 -1.08
N THR A 102 9.34 -6.12 -1.91
CA THR A 102 10.12 -7.29 -1.45
C THR A 102 11.36 -6.91 -0.67
N ASP A 103 12.11 -5.90 -1.13
CA ASP A 103 13.30 -5.40 -0.44
C ASP A 103 12.93 -4.68 0.85
N PHE A 104 11.83 -3.93 0.83
CA PHE A 104 11.26 -3.29 2.02
C PHE A 104 10.90 -4.30 3.10
N MET A 105 10.23 -5.38 2.71
CA MET A 105 9.84 -6.45 3.64
C MET A 105 11.05 -7.14 4.27
N MET A 106 12.17 -7.20 3.58
CA MET A 106 13.42 -7.78 4.09
C MET A 106 14.30 -6.77 4.84
N HIS A 107 13.97 -5.47 4.79
CA HIS A 107 14.80 -4.43 5.38
C HIS A 107 14.70 -4.44 6.92
N PRO A 108 15.83 -4.48 7.65
CA PRO A 108 15.83 -4.63 9.11
C PRO A 108 15.07 -3.53 9.85
N GLU A 109 15.14 -2.30 9.34
CA GLU A 109 14.46 -1.16 9.96
C GLU A 109 12.95 -1.31 9.91
N TRP A 110 12.40 -1.59 8.72
CA TRP A 110 10.96 -1.60 8.50
C TRP A 110 10.28 -2.85 9.04
N SER A 111 11.01 -3.95 9.10
CA SER A 111 10.50 -5.22 9.62
C SER A 111 10.17 -5.20 11.13
N GLN A 112 10.66 -4.20 11.86
CA GLN A 112 10.43 -4.04 13.31
C GLN A 112 9.36 -2.99 13.64
N LYS A 113 8.80 -2.31 12.64
CA LYS A 113 7.77 -1.28 12.86
C LYS A 113 6.39 -1.91 13.00
N THR A 114 5.48 -1.18 13.65
CA THR A 114 4.07 -1.55 13.77
C THR A 114 3.24 -0.58 12.95
N TYR A 115 2.35 -1.12 12.12
CA TYR A 115 1.55 -0.36 11.16
C TYR A 115 0.08 -0.35 11.56
N ALA A 116 -0.53 0.83 11.60
CA ALA A 116 -1.95 1.00 11.92
C ALA A 116 -2.80 1.28 10.67
N PHE A 117 -2.23 1.84 9.62
CA PHE A 117 -2.93 2.08 8.36
C PHE A 117 -2.02 1.71 7.18
N VAL A 118 -2.52 0.84 6.29
CA VAL A 118 -1.78 0.44 5.08
C VAL A 118 -2.68 0.54 3.86
N HIS A 119 -2.19 1.18 2.80
CA HIS A 119 -2.82 1.25 1.49
C HIS A 119 -2.01 0.42 0.49
N PHE A 120 -2.66 -0.56 -0.12
CA PHE A 120 -2.07 -1.46 -1.12
C PHE A 120 -2.51 -0.98 -2.50
N ASP A 121 -1.64 -0.28 -3.21
CA ASP A 121 -1.83 0.31 -4.54
C ASP A 121 -0.59 0.08 -5.45
N GLY A 122 0.16 -0.96 -5.15
CA GLY A 122 1.37 -1.38 -5.85
C GLY A 122 1.10 -2.45 -6.93
N PRO A 123 1.87 -3.54 -6.97
CA PRO A 123 1.59 -4.68 -7.84
C PRO A 123 0.22 -5.29 -7.52
N HIS A 124 -0.50 -5.71 -8.55
CA HIS A 124 -1.84 -6.30 -8.41
C HIS A 124 -1.85 -7.80 -8.75
N MET A 125 -0.67 -8.46 -8.79
CA MET A 125 -0.63 -9.92 -8.79
C MET A 125 -1.12 -10.44 -7.44
N SER A 126 -2.09 -11.34 -7.46
CA SER A 126 -2.73 -11.86 -6.24
C SER A 126 -1.73 -12.42 -5.23
N LYS A 127 -0.66 -13.09 -5.71
CA LYS A 127 0.38 -13.63 -4.84
C LYS A 127 1.21 -12.54 -4.15
N ASP A 128 1.48 -11.44 -4.85
CA ASP A 128 2.30 -10.35 -4.32
C ASP A 128 1.49 -9.56 -3.28
N VAL A 129 0.26 -9.17 -3.63
CA VAL A 129 -0.68 -8.54 -2.69
C VAL A 129 -0.94 -9.40 -1.45
N LEU A 130 -1.08 -10.72 -1.63
CA LEU A 130 -1.24 -11.65 -0.49
C LEU A 130 0.01 -11.66 0.41
N THR A 131 1.21 -11.71 -0.21
CA THR A 131 2.48 -11.74 0.52
C THR A 131 2.67 -10.45 1.33
N GLU A 132 2.44 -9.30 0.70
CA GLU A 132 2.47 -7.98 1.35
C GLU A 132 1.46 -7.92 2.51
N ALA A 133 0.21 -8.28 2.24
CA ALA A 133 -0.86 -8.22 3.23
C ALA A 133 -0.57 -9.09 4.47
N VAL A 134 -0.06 -10.30 4.28
CA VAL A 134 0.33 -11.19 5.38
C VAL A 134 1.55 -10.63 6.13
N TRP A 135 2.53 -10.05 5.42
CA TRP A 135 3.69 -9.44 6.06
C TRP A 135 3.28 -8.26 6.96
N PHE A 136 2.40 -7.37 6.46
CA PHE A 136 1.88 -6.26 7.23
C PHE A 136 0.95 -6.73 8.36
N ALA A 137 0.15 -7.78 8.16
CA ALA A 137 -0.74 -8.32 9.18
C ALA A 137 0.02 -8.86 10.41
N ASN A 138 1.21 -9.44 10.20
CA ASN A 138 2.11 -9.85 11.29
C ASN A 138 2.65 -8.65 12.09
N ARG A 139 2.59 -7.43 11.53
CA ARG A 139 3.08 -6.17 12.12
C ARG A 139 1.97 -5.17 12.37
N ALA A 140 0.74 -5.61 12.26
CA ALA A 140 -0.41 -4.73 12.40
C ALA A 140 -0.68 -4.36 13.85
N ALA A 141 -0.96 -3.08 14.08
CA ALA A 141 -1.52 -2.61 15.35
C ALA A 141 -2.85 -3.33 15.67
N PRO A 142 -3.27 -3.42 16.94
CA PRO A 142 -4.51 -4.09 17.32
C PRO A 142 -5.77 -3.60 16.60
N HIS A 143 -5.77 -2.33 16.19
CA HIS A 143 -6.89 -1.65 15.53
C HIS A 143 -6.61 -1.32 14.05
N ALA A 144 -5.61 -1.98 13.42
CA ALA A 144 -5.13 -1.64 12.10
C ALA A 144 -6.23 -1.68 11.01
N ARG A 145 -6.06 -0.81 10.01
CA ARG A 145 -6.86 -0.74 8.79
C ARG A 145 -6.00 -0.99 7.55
N PHE A 146 -6.45 -1.88 6.70
CA PHE A 146 -5.86 -2.21 5.41
C PHE A 146 -6.82 -1.82 4.30
N VAL A 147 -6.38 -0.95 3.40
CA VAL A 147 -7.15 -0.51 2.24
C VAL A 147 -6.49 -1.08 0.99
N PHE A 148 -7.24 -1.84 0.21
CA PHE A 148 -6.79 -2.41 -1.06
C PHE A 148 -7.40 -1.64 -2.21
N ASP A 149 -6.58 -1.26 -3.20
CA ASP A 149 -7.02 -0.71 -4.48
C ASP A 149 -7.11 -1.80 -5.56
N ASP A 150 -7.74 -1.46 -6.68
CA ASP A 150 -7.91 -2.32 -7.85
C ASP A 150 -8.33 -3.76 -7.50
N THR A 151 -9.27 -3.91 -6.54
CA THR A 151 -9.74 -5.19 -6.01
C THR A 151 -10.40 -6.09 -7.05
N ASP A 152 -10.73 -5.56 -8.21
CA ASP A 152 -11.20 -6.30 -9.38
C ASP A 152 -10.06 -6.94 -10.19
N LYS A 153 -8.79 -6.71 -9.81
CA LYS A 153 -7.58 -7.20 -10.48
C LYS A 153 -6.80 -8.25 -9.68
N CYS A 154 -7.24 -8.59 -8.48
CA CYS A 154 -6.61 -9.60 -7.64
C CYS A 154 -7.66 -10.52 -6.97
N GLU A 155 -7.20 -11.62 -6.39
CA GLU A 155 -8.05 -12.60 -5.69
C GLU A 155 -8.40 -12.11 -4.27
N MET A 156 -9.21 -11.05 -4.16
CA MET A 156 -9.55 -10.44 -2.87
C MET A 156 -10.19 -11.41 -1.87
N SER A 157 -10.94 -12.41 -2.34
CA SER A 157 -11.53 -13.43 -1.47
C SER A 157 -10.46 -14.27 -0.76
N VAL A 158 -9.38 -14.62 -1.48
CA VAL A 158 -8.25 -15.38 -0.91
C VAL A 158 -7.47 -14.51 0.07
N ILE A 159 -7.22 -13.25 -0.28
CA ILE A 159 -6.52 -12.29 0.57
C ILE A 159 -7.31 -12.04 1.85
N ALA A 160 -8.61 -11.77 1.75
CA ALA A 160 -9.49 -11.56 2.90
C ALA A 160 -9.53 -12.79 3.83
N TYR A 161 -9.68 -13.99 3.26
CA TYR A 161 -9.66 -15.24 4.02
C TYR A 161 -8.33 -15.44 4.78
N ALA A 162 -7.20 -15.18 4.13
CA ALA A 162 -5.90 -15.25 4.81
C ALA A 162 -5.78 -14.25 5.95
N LEU A 163 -6.31 -13.03 5.78
CA LEU A 163 -6.26 -11.98 6.78
C LEU A 163 -7.20 -12.22 7.98
N GLU A 164 -8.24 -13.03 7.82
CA GLU A 164 -9.09 -13.46 8.94
C GLU A 164 -8.28 -14.20 10.03
N LEU A 165 -7.23 -14.93 9.63
CA LEU A 165 -6.31 -15.60 10.58
C LEU A 165 -5.56 -14.59 11.48
N PHE A 166 -5.47 -13.33 11.06
CA PHE A 166 -4.86 -12.23 11.80
C PHE A 166 -5.90 -11.32 12.48
N GLY A 167 -7.17 -11.72 12.48
CA GLY A 167 -8.27 -10.98 13.11
C GLY A 167 -8.81 -9.81 12.28
N PHE A 168 -8.52 -9.75 10.97
CA PHE A 168 -9.12 -8.77 10.08
C PHE A 168 -10.47 -9.24 9.56
N THR A 169 -11.40 -8.31 9.41
CA THR A 169 -12.71 -8.53 8.80
C THR A 169 -13.00 -7.42 7.79
N THR A 170 -13.84 -7.70 6.80
CA THR A 170 -14.24 -6.71 5.80
C THR A 170 -15.20 -5.69 6.40
N HIS A 171 -14.85 -4.41 6.34
CA HIS A 171 -15.63 -3.29 6.86
C HIS A 171 -16.20 -2.35 5.80
N GLY A 172 -15.68 -2.43 4.58
CA GLY A 172 -16.15 -1.59 3.48
C GLY A 172 -15.77 -2.16 2.12
N MET A 173 -16.71 -2.04 1.18
CA MET A 173 -16.51 -2.40 -0.21
C MET A 173 -16.90 -1.22 -1.10
N GLY A 174 -16.05 -0.93 -2.09
CA GLY A 174 -16.35 -0.04 -3.19
C GLY A 174 -16.26 -0.80 -4.51
N GLU A 175 -16.38 -0.10 -5.63
CA GLU A 175 -16.26 -0.73 -6.95
C GLU A 175 -14.88 -1.37 -7.16
N LYS A 176 -13.82 -0.69 -6.71
CA LYS A 176 -12.42 -1.14 -6.88
C LYS A 176 -11.61 -1.08 -5.59
N LYS A 177 -12.22 -0.78 -4.47
CA LYS A 177 -11.51 -0.66 -3.18
C LYS A 177 -12.20 -1.46 -2.10
N CYS A 178 -11.38 -2.06 -1.23
CA CYS A 178 -11.84 -2.81 -0.07
C CYS A 178 -11.13 -2.33 1.19
N LEU A 179 -11.87 -2.20 2.28
CA LEU A 179 -11.34 -1.95 3.62
C LEU A 179 -11.48 -3.21 4.46
N LEU A 180 -10.35 -3.71 4.95
CA LEU A 180 -10.31 -4.69 6.04
C LEU A 180 -9.80 -4.01 7.31
N ALA A 181 -10.42 -4.30 8.44
CA ALA A 181 -9.99 -3.78 9.71
C ALA A 181 -9.80 -4.89 10.74
N ARG A 182 -8.79 -4.72 11.57
CA ARG A 182 -8.49 -5.61 12.68
C ARG A 182 -9.19 -5.09 13.93
N ASN A 183 -10.11 -5.87 14.46
CA ASN A 183 -10.79 -5.57 15.71
C ASN A 183 -10.32 -6.59 16.75
N LEU A 184 -9.24 -6.29 17.42
CA LEU A 184 -8.97 -6.99 18.66
C LEU A 184 -9.88 -6.37 19.75
N LYS A 185 -10.79 -7.19 20.24
CA LYS A 185 -11.60 -6.87 21.42
C LYS A 185 -10.74 -6.73 22.66
#